data_c09df392879ebd3d8dc793265b426772
#
_entry.id   c09df392879ebd3d8dc793265b426772
#
_cell.length_a   1.000
_cell.length_b   1.000
_cell.length_c   1.000
_cell.angle_alpha   90.00
_cell.angle_beta   90.00
_cell.angle_gamma   90.00
#
_symmetry.space_group_name_H-M   'P 1'
#
loop_
_entity.id
_entity.type
_entity.pdbx_description
1 polymer ?
#
loop_
_entity_poly.entity_id
_entity_poly.type
_entity_poly.pdbx_seq_one_letter_code
_entity_poly.pdbx_strand_id
1 'polypeptide(L)'
;IVVMNTPAGNTLSTAEHTWTLMLALSRNVAPAYQSLIEHRWDRNKYMGTQLAEKTLGIVGLGRIGQAVAKRARAFEMRVLAYDPFLSKDRATEMGIETVESIRDLLPRVDYLTVHTPLTDETKGIVNHQTLSLLRPGVRLINCARGGIYDEAALAEGLKIGRIAGVALDVFVEEPCTNSPLFGMPGVLCTPHLGASTEEAQAQVAVEGVGLLVDFLTTGAIRHAVNMSPLDPKTLESLRGHLDLAYRLGRLLAQLVRGSPKRCEIHYRGEVAGKNTKLLSAAFACGLLESALVEDVNIVNSEVLLRERGIELVEQLRQDRGAFNSLISAQLATDAETRRAAGTLFGNNMPRLVQIDEHRLEAYLDGVLLVFTHTDVPGIIGRVGTIFGQHHVNIAQMAVGRGTPGGSATGVLNLDGEPPAAALNAVRSAPDIKTATVVQLPPAGQLPGWLQ
;
A
#
# COMPACT_ATOMS: atom_id res chain seq x y z
N ILE A 1 -17.05 20.25 -12.07
CA ILE A 1 -18.00 19.44 -11.26
C ILE A 1 -17.19 18.76 -10.16
N VAL A 2 -17.56 18.94 -8.90
CA VAL A 2 -16.97 18.22 -7.78
C VAL A 2 -17.55 16.81 -7.76
N VAL A 3 -16.69 15.80 -7.74
CA VAL A 3 -17.09 14.40 -7.56
C VAL A 3 -16.63 13.95 -6.18
N MET A 4 -17.55 13.50 -5.36
CA MET A 4 -17.28 13.03 -3.98
C MET A 4 -17.67 11.56 -3.86
N ASN A 5 -16.92 10.80 -3.07
CA ASN A 5 -17.26 9.41 -2.74
C ASN A 5 -17.65 9.26 -1.26
N THR A 6 -18.16 8.09 -0.91
CA THR A 6 -18.61 7.72 0.45
C THR A 6 -17.80 6.51 0.94
N PRO A 7 -16.53 6.68 1.33
CA PRO A 7 -15.59 5.56 1.54
C PRO A 7 -15.88 4.71 2.78
N ALA A 8 -16.76 5.18 3.70
CA ALA A 8 -17.07 4.44 4.93
C ALA A 8 -18.33 3.56 4.83
N GLY A 9 -19.20 3.81 3.85
CA GLY A 9 -20.55 3.28 3.80
C GLY A 9 -20.65 1.76 3.70
N ASN A 10 -19.68 1.07 3.13
CA ASN A 10 -19.71 -0.39 2.92
C ASN A 10 -18.83 -1.19 3.89
N THR A 11 -18.13 -0.55 4.82
CA THR A 11 -17.14 -1.22 5.68
C THR A 11 -17.68 -2.41 6.44
N LEU A 12 -18.82 -2.24 7.13
CA LEU A 12 -19.43 -3.30 7.92
C LEU A 12 -20.02 -4.40 7.04
N SER A 13 -20.73 -4.02 6.00
CA SER A 13 -21.33 -4.95 5.04
C SER A 13 -20.27 -5.89 4.44
N THR A 14 -19.18 -5.33 3.93
CA THR A 14 -18.09 -6.14 3.35
C THR A 14 -17.40 -7.03 4.41
N ALA A 15 -17.19 -6.51 5.62
CA ALA A 15 -16.62 -7.31 6.71
C ALA A 15 -17.56 -8.47 7.10
N GLU A 16 -18.85 -8.25 7.17
CA GLU A 16 -19.85 -9.28 7.47
C GLU A 16 -20.00 -10.28 6.34
N HIS A 17 -19.94 -9.84 5.10
CA HIS A 17 -19.94 -10.74 3.95
C HIS A 17 -18.70 -11.65 3.95
N THR A 18 -17.51 -11.10 4.27
CA THR A 18 -16.28 -11.89 4.45
C THR A 18 -16.49 -12.99 5.49
N TRP A 19 -17.13 -12.67 6.63
CA TRP A 19 -17.47 -13.62 7.68
C TRP A 19 -18.51 -14.64 7.23
N THR A 20 -19.52 -14.21 6.51
CA THR A 20 -20.55 -15.09 5.94
C THR A 20 -19.90 -16.14 5.04
N LEU A 21 -19.03 -15.73 4.13
CA LEU A 21 -18.31 -16.64 3.25
C LEU A 21 -17.36 -17.58 4.03
N MET A 22 -16.64 -17.06 5.01
CA MET A 22 -15.73 -17.84 5.85
C MET A 22 -16.48 -18.92 6.63
N LEU A 23 -17.60 -18.58 7.27
CA LEU A 23 -18.45 -19.51 8.01
C LEU A 23 -19.11 -20.53 7.10
N ALA A 24 -19.68 -20.09 5.97
CA ALA A 24 -20.34 -20.97 5.02
C ALA A 24 -19.34 -21.97 4.40
N LEU A 25 -18.13 -21.54 4.09
CA LEU A 25 -17.04 -22.38 3.60
C LEU A 25 -16.59 -23.39 4.67
N SER A 26 -16.43 -22.94 5.92
CA SER A 26 -15.97 -23.79 7.04
C SER A 26 -16.97 -24.89 7.40
N ARG A 27 -18.24 -24.67 7.17
CA ARG A 27 -19.33 -25.58 7.56
C ARG A 27 -19.99 -26.24 6.36
N ASN A 28 -19.43 -26.09 5.14
CA ASN A 28 -19.96 -26.65 3.90
C ASN A 28 -21.45 -26.32 3.66
N VAL A 29 -21.88 -25.09 4.01
CA VAL A 29 -23.31 -24.72 4.04
C VAL A 29 -23.96 -24.87 2.66
N ALA A 30 -23.35 -24.30 1.61
CA ALA A 30 -23.94 -24.31 0.27
C ALA A 30 -24.09 -25.75 -0.31
N PRO A 31 -23.04 -26.61 -0.32
CA PRO A 31 -23.19 -27.97 -0.83
C PRO A 31 -24.08 -28.85 0.07
N ALA A 32 -24.12 -28.62 1.38
CA ALA A 32 -25.03 -29.33 2.27
C ALA A 32 -26.48 -28.95 2.01
N TYR A 33 -26.77 -27.68 1.83
CA TYR A 33 -28.10 -27.19 1.44
C TYR A 33 -28.53 -27.80 0.09
N GLN A 34 -27.62 -27.74 -0.91
CA GLN A 34 -27.91 -28.30 -2.23
C GLN A 34 -28.22 -29.80 -2.18
N SER A 35 -27.45 -30.56 -1.40
CA SER A 35 -27.70 -31.99 -1.16
C SER A 35 -29.07 -32.26 -0.58
N LEU A 36 -29.50 -31.43 0.40
CA LEU A 36 -30.77 -31.64 1.07
C LEU A 36 -31.99 -31.32 0.17
N ILE A 37 -31.94 -30.26 -0.63
CA ILE A 37 -33.01 -29.96 -1.59
C ILE A 37 -33.08 -30.96 -2.74
N GLU A 38 -32.00 -31.69 -3.02
CA GLU A 38 -31.96 -32.84 -3.91
C GLU A 38 -32.36 -34.16 -3.26
N HIS A 39 -33.01 -34.07 -2.07
CA HIS A 39 -33.49 -35.21 -1.28
C HIS A 39 -32.40 -36.20 -0.83
N ARG A 40 -31.16 -35.73 -0.61
CA ARG A 40 -30.05 -36.52 -0.10
C ARG A 40 -29.69 -36.11 1.32
N TRP A 41 -29.57 -37.08 2.21
CA TRP A 41 -29.19 -36.91 3.61
C TRP A 41 -27.72 -37.32 3.82
N ASP A 42 -26.77 -36.51 3.28
CA ASP A 42 -25.33 -36.87 3.22
C ASP A 42 -24.54 -36.30 4.42
N ARG A 43 -25.04 -36.47 5.65
CA ARG A 43 -24.48 -35.85 6.88
C ARG A 43 -22.97 -35.99 7.00
N ASN A 44 -22.45 -37.18 6.77
CA ASN A 44 -21.02 -37.48 6.99
C ASN A 44 -20.10 -36.85 5.93
N LYS A 45 -20.64 -36.54 4.77
CA LYS A 45 -19.91 -35.91 3.66
C LYS A 45 -19.57 -34.44 3.92
N TYR A 46 -20.36 -33.76 4.77
CA TYR A 46 -20.24 -32.33 5.02
C TYR A 46 -19.69 -32.03 6.43
N MET A 47 -18.80 -32.89 6.94
CA MET A 47 -18.08 -32.60 8.18
C MET A 47 -17.27 -31.32 8.00
N GLY A 48 -17.56 -30.29 8.80
CA GLY A 48 -16.90 -28.99 8.77
C GLY A 48 -15.80 -28.84 9.82
N THR A 49 -15.32 -27.62 9.97
CA THR A 49 -14.35 -27.23 10.98
C THR A 49 -14.85 -26.03 11.77
N GLN A 50 -14.50 -25.93 13.04
CA GLN A 50 -14.76 -24.76 13.87
C GLN A 50 -13.64 -23.73 13.70
N LEU A 51 -13.92 -22.46 13.98
CA LEU A 51 -12.99 -21.35 13.84
C LEU A 51 -12.16 -21.11 15.12
N ALA A 52 -12.69 -21.42 16.30
CA ALA A 52 -11.98 -21.26 17.56
C ALA A 52 -10.60 -21.95 17.50
N GLU A 53 -9.60 -21.27 18.06
CA GLU A 53 -8.18 -21.70 18.10
C GLU A 53 -7.48 -21.74 16.73
N LYS A 54 -8.16 -21.41 15.63
CA LYS A 54 -7.55 -21.28 14.30
C LYS A 54 -6.88 -19.93 14.15
N THR A 55 -5.89 -19.88 13.27
CA THR A 55 -5.20 -18.64 12.93
C THR A 55 -5.79 -18.04 11.67
N LEU A 56 -6.30 -16.81 11.78
CA LEU A 56 -6.72 -15.98 10.65
C LEU A 56 -5.57 -15.06 10.22
N GLY A 57 -5.10 -15.23 9.01
CA GLY A 57 -4.22 -14.29 8.33
C GLY A 57 -5.02 -13.18 7.67
N ILE A 58 -4.60 -11.94 7.88
CA ILE A 58 -5.21 -10.77 7.24
C ILE A 58 -4.13 -10.01 6.49
N VAL A 59 -4.33 -9.81 5.19
CA VAL A 59 -3.50 -8.90 4.40
C VAL A 59 -4.26 -7.60 4.20
N GLY A 60 -3.76 -6.52 4.79
CA GLY A 60 -4.41 -5.21 4.83
C GLY A 60 -5.31 -5.01 6.06
N LEU A 61 -4.87 -4.16 6.98
CA LEU A 61 -5.59 -3.74 8.20
C LEU A 61 -6.21 -2.34 8.06
N GLY A 62 -6.78 -2.04 6.88
CA GLY A 62 -7.66 -0.90 6.67
C GLY A 62 -9.00 -1.06 7.44
N ARG A 63 -9.99 -0.22 7.16
CA ARG A 63 -11.29 -0.25 7.84
C ARG A 63 -11.93 -1.63 7.85
N ILE A 64 -11.99 -2.29 6.69
CA ILE A 64 -12.58 -3.63 6.55
C ILE A 64 -11.75 -4.67 7.30
N GLY A 65 -10.41 -4.69 7.09
CA GLY A 65 -9.53 -5.64 7.77
C GLY A 65 -9.59 -5.54 9.28
N GLN A 66 -9.66 -4.33 9.85
CA GLN A 66 -9.86 -4.11 11.28
C GLN A 66 -11.22 -4.62 11.77
N ALA A 67 -12.29 -4.37 11.01
CA ALA A 67 -13.63 -4.86 11.33
C ALA A 67 -13.70 -6.41 11.30
N VAL A 68 -12.99 -7.04 10.37
CA VAL A 68 -12.84 -8.50 10.29
C VAL A 68 -12.02 -9.02 11.47
N ALA A 69 -10.88 -8.40 11.78
CA ALA A 69 -10.03 -8.79 12.91
C ALA A 69 -10.75 -8.71 14.26
N LYS A 70 -11.54 -7.65 14.48
CA LYS A 70 -12.37 -7.52 15.70
C LYS A 70 -13.33 -8.70 15.87
N ARG A 71 -13.95 -9.16 14.78
CA ARG A 71 -14.86 -10.31 14.81
C ARG A 71 -14.12 -11.62 14.98
N ALA A 72 -12.91 -11.77 14.42
CA ALA A 72 -12.07 -12.95 14.58
C ALA A 72 -11.79 -13.25 16.05
N ARG A 73 -11.48 -12.22 16.82
CA ARG A 73 -11.26 -12.36 18.26
C ARG A 73 -12.51 -12.82 19.01
N ALA A 74 -13.69 -12.37 18.59
CA ALA A 74 -14.96 -12.84 19.19
C ALA A 74 -15.25 -14.31 18.85
N PHE A 75 -14.68 -14.84 17.76
CA PHE A 75 -14.67 -16.26 17.41
C PHE A 75 -13.48 -17.04 18.00
N GLU A 76 -12.74 -16.42 18.94
CA GLU A 76 -11.59 -17.05 19.63
C GLU A 76 -10.48 -17.48 18.65
N MET A 77 -10.38 -16.79 17.50
CA MET A 77 -9.29 -17.00 16.55
C MET A 77 -8.04 -16.20 16.95
N ARG A 78 -6.88 -16.73 16.62
CA ARG A 78 -5.65 -15.96 16.61
C ARG A 78 -5.62 -15.11 15.33
N VAL A 79 -5.27 -13.83 15.45
CA VAL A 79 -5.17 -12.94 14.31
C VAL A 79 -3.72 -12.61 14.05
N LEU A 80 -3.27 -12.91 12.84
CA LEU A 80 -1.95 -12.61 12.31
C LEU A 80 -2.12 -11.75 11.08
N ALA A 81 -1.44 -10.63 10.99
CA ALA A 81 -1.67 -9.69 9.91
C ALA A 81 -0.38 -9.17 9.27
N TYR A 82 -0.50 -8.84 8.00
CA TYR A 82 0.47 -8.05 7.27
C TYR A 82 -0.19 -6.76 6.78
N ASP A 83 0.34 -5.62 7.22
CA ASP A 83 0.01 -4.29 6.72
C ASP A 83 1.26 -3.42 6.87
N PRO A 84 1.91 -2.99 5.77
CA PRO A 84 3.13 -2.21 5.84
C PRO A 84 2.92 -0.78 6.36
N PHE A 85 1.67 -0.33 6.51
CA PHE A 85 1.30 1.04 6.89
C PHE A 85 0.64 1.14 8.27
N LEU A 86 0.43 0.03 8.97
CA LEU A 86 -0.06 0.03 10.34
C LEU A 86 1.11 -0.13 11.31
N SER A 87 1.23 0.76 12.30
CA SER A 87 2.27 0.63 13.33
C SER A 87 2.05 -0.65 14.17
N LYS A 88 3.14 -1.30 14.58
CA LYS A 88 3.09 -2.50 15.43
C LYS A 88 2.39 -2.22 16.77
N ASP A 89 2.60 -1.03 17.32
CA ASP A 89 1.96 -0.62 18.58
C ASP A 89 0.43 -0.60 18.42
N ARG A 90 -0.05 -0.01 17.31
CA ARG A 90 -1.48 0.02 17.01
C ARG A 90 -2.08 -1.36 16.79
N ALA A 91 -1.38 -2.24 16.08
CA ALA A 91 -1.80 -3.63 15.91
C ALA A 91 -1.86 -4.37 17.27
N THR A 92 -0.86 -4.14 18.13
CA THR A 92 -0.80 -4.74 19.48
C THR A 92 -1.95 -4.26 20.37
N GLU A 93 -2.30 -2.98 20.35
CA GLU A 93 -3.48 -2.43 21.04
C GLU A 93 -4.78 -3.13 20.60
N MET A 94 -4.85 -3.51 19.32
CA MET A 94 -5.97 -4.26 18.76
C MET A 94 -5.91 -5.75 19.07
N GLY A 95 -4.84 -6.24 19.72
CA GLY A 95 -4.60 -7.64 19.99
C GLY A 95 -4.30 -8.46 18.73
N ILE A 96 -3.61 -7.87 17.75
CA ILE A 96 -3.23 -8.46 16.47
C ILE A 96 -1.71 -8.62 16.44
N GLU A 97 -1.23 -9.82 16.11
CA GLU A 97 0.17 -10.08 15.82
C GLU A 97 0.48 -9.67 14.38
N THR A 98 1.58 -8.97 14.13
CA THR A 98 2.00 -8.58 12.78
C THR A 98 3.23 -9.35 12.32
N VAL A 99 3.35 -9.53 11.00
CA VAL A 99 4.52 -10.11 10.33
C VAL A 99 5.18 -9.11 9.39
N GLU A 100 6.47 -9.34 9.09
CA GLU A 100 7.26 -8.45 8.25
C GLU A 100 6.99 -8.61 6.75
N SER A 101 6.46 -9.77 6.34
CA SER A 101 6.14 -10.03 4.94
C SER A 101 4.93 -10.95 4.79
N ILE A 102 4.31 -10.89 3.61
CA ILE A 102 3.25 -11.83 3.24
C ILE A 102 3.77 -13.27 3.25
N ARG A 103 5.03 -13.49 2.86
CA ARG A 103 5.65 -14.82 2.85
C ARG A 103 5.75 -15.44 4.24
N ASP A 104 5.95 -14.61 5.27
CA ASP A 104 5.97 -15.06 6.66
C ASP A 104 4.57 -15.39 7.19
N LEU A 105 3.54 -14.80 6.58
CA LEU A 105 2.14 -15.05 6.92
C LEU A 105 1.64 -16.40 6.40
N LEU A 106 1.93 -16.73 5.13
CA LEU A 106 1.34 -17.84 4.40
C LEU A 106 1.46 -19.22 5.11
N PRO A 107 2.62 -19.62 5.71
CA PRO A 107 2.76 -20.93 6.35
C PRO A 107 2.12 -21.02 7.73
N ARG A 108 1.69 -19.89 8.32
CA ARG A 108 1.26 -19.80 9.71
C ARG A 108 -0.25 -19.77 9.89
N VAL A 109 -1.03 -19.68 8.81
CA VAL A 109 -2.47 -19.39 8.87
C VAL A 109 -3.33 -20.57 8.42
N ASP A 110 -4.44 -20.78 9.11
CA ASP A 110 -5.48 -21.75 8.73
C ASP A 110 -6.48 -21.11 7.74
N TYR A 111 -6.68 -19.79 7.84
CA TYR A 111 -7.51 -18.98 6.99
C TYR A 111 -6.71 -17.75 6.54
N LEU A 112 -6.86 -17.36 5.30
CA LEU A 112 -6.28 -16.13 4.75
C LEU A 112 -7.38 -15.29 4.11
N THR A 113 -7.48 -14.04 4.52
CA THR A 113 -8.36 -13.05 3.91
C THR A 113 -7.56 -11.81 3.51
N VAL A 114 -7.98 -11.18 2.43
CA VAL A 114 -7.31 -9.99 1.88
C VAL A 114 -8.26 -8.81 1.84
N HIS A 115 -7.75 -7.65 2.24
CA HIS A 115 -8.47 -6.39 2.29
C HIS A 115 -7.56 -5.25 1.83
N THR A 116 -6.94 -5.45 0.67
CA THR A 116 -5.98 -4.55 0.03
C THR A 116 -6.45 -4.16 -1.36
N PRO A 117 -5.92 -3.07 -1.97
CA PRO A 117 -6.08 -2.83 -3.40
C PRO A 117 -5.39 -3.91 -4.21
N LEU A 118 -5.71 -3.97 -5.49
CA LEU A 118 -4.91 -4.67 -6.47
C LEU A 118 -3.77 -3.74 -6.91
N THR A 119 -2.56 -4.04 -6.49
CA THR A 119 -1.31 -3.36 -6.88
C THR A 119 -0.32 -4.40 -7.40
N ASP A 120 0.81 -3.97 -7.91
CA ASP A 120 1.87 -4.91 -8.35
C ASP A 120 2.37 -5.78 -7.18
N GLU A 121 2.38 -5.25 -5.94
CA GLU A 121 2.78 -5.98 -4.74
C GLU A 121 1.71 -6.96 -4.23
N THR A 122 0.43 -6.66 -4.46
CA THR A 122 -0.69 -7.48 -3.97
C THR A 122 -1.28 -8.38 -5.04
N LYS A 123 -0.92 -8.17 -6.30
CA LYS A 123 -1.31 -9.04 -7.41
C LYS A 123 -0.68 -10.43 -7.25
N GLY A 124 -1.53 -11.43 -7.26
CA GLY A 124 -1.07 -12.82 -7.20
C GLY A 124 -0.35 -13.17 -5.88
N ILE A 125 -0.79 -12.65 -4.74
CA ILE A 125 -0.27 -13.06 -3.41
C ILE A 125 -0.29 -14.58 -3.28
N VAL A 126 -1.37 -15.21 -3.73
CA VAL A 126 -1.44 -16.66 -3.93
C VAL A 126 -1.38 -16.92 -5.42
N ASN A 127 -0.30 -17.58 -5.85
CA ASN A 127 0.00 -17.95 -7.23
C ASN A 127 0.74 -19.30 -7.27
N HIS A 128 1.09 -19.82 -8.43
CA HIS A 128 1.79 -21.11 -8.57
C HIS A 128 3.11 -21.18 -7.79
N GLN A 129 3.83 -20.06 -7.62
CA GLN A 129 5.10 -20.03 -6.88
C GLN A 129 4.89 -20.03 -5.36
N THR A 130 3.81 -19.39 -4.89
CA THR A 130 3.52 -19.25 -3.45
C THR A 130 2.65 -20.39 -2.90
N LEU A 131 2.06 -21.23 -3.77
CA LEU A 131 1.28 -22.40 -3.34
C LEU A 131 2.03 -23.30 -2.36
N SER A 132 3.32 -23.53 -2.59
CA SER A 132 4.14 -24.38 -1.72
C SER A 132 4.36 -23.80 -0.33
N LEU A 133 4.24 -22.47 -0.16
CA LEU A 133 4.38 -21.77 1.11
C LEU A 133 3.12 -21.84 1.97
N LEU A 134 1.96 -22.07 1.36
CA LEU A 134 0.71 -22.16 2.10
C LEU A 134 0.74 -23.32 3.09
N ARG A 135 0.16 -23.12 4.26
CA ARG A 135 -0.11 -24.21 5.19
C ARG A 135 -1.05 -25.23 4.54
N PRO A 136 -0.76 -26.54 4.58
CA PRO A 136 -1.68 -27.55 4.06
C PRO A 136 -3.05 -27.45 4.71
N GLY A 137 -4.10 -27.45 3.88
CA GLY A 137 -5.48 -27.34 4.35
C GLY A 137 -5.96 -25.91 4.63
N VAL A 138 -5.23 -24.89 4.21
CA VAL A 138 -5.63 -23.48 4.32
C VAL A 138 -6.93 -23.20 3.56
N ARG A 139 -7.72 -22.26 4.07
CA ARG A 139 -8.90 -21.69 3.40
C ARG A 139 -8.65 -20.25 3.05
N LEU A 140 -8.99 -19.87 1.82
CA LEU A 140 -8.69 -18.55 1.24
C LEU A 140 -10.00 -17.79 0.98
N ILE A 141 -10.06 -16.55 1.43
CA ILE A 141 -11.22 -15.67 1.26
C ILE A 141 -10.79 -14.38 0.57
N ASN A 142 -11.52 -13.94 -0.46
CA ASN A 142 -11.30 -12.67 -1.12
C ASN A 142 -12.63 -11.95 -1.40
N CYS A 143 -12.88 -10.87 -0.65
CA CYS A 143 -13.95 -9.90 -0.86
C CYS A 143 -13.35 -8.51 -1.13
N ALA A 144 -12.11 -8.42 -1.64
CA ALA A 144 -11.43 -7.16 -1.92
C ALA A 144 -11.41 -6.84 -3.41
N ARG A 145 -10.51 -7.50 -4.17
CA ARG A 145 -10.37 -7.30 -5.63
C ARG A 145 -9.98 -8.62 -6.30
N GLY A 146 -10.52 -8.85 -7.50
CA GLY A 146 -10.05 -9.92 -8.37
C GLY A 146 -8.58 -9.75 -8.75
N GLY A 147 -7.87 -10.85 -8.97
CA GLY A 147 -6.45 -10.85 -9.33
C GLY A 147 -5.47 -10.78 -8.13
N ILE A 148 -5.94 -10.52 -6.91
CA ILE A 148 -5.10 -10.66 -5.71
C ILE A 148 -4.74 -12.14 -5.48
N TYR A 149 -5.67 -13.05 -5.75
CA TYR A 149 -5.39 -14.47 -5.87
C TYR A 149 -5.46 -14.87 -7.34
N ASP A 150 -4.53 -15.68 -7.79
CA ASP A 150 -4.52 -16.27 -9.13
C ASP A 150 -5.52 -17.44 -9.16
N GLU A 151 -6.61 -17.30 -9.93
CA GLU A 151 -7.68 -18.30 -9.98
C GLU A 151 -7.20 -19.66 -10.51
N ALA A 152 -6.23 -19.68 -11.43
CA ALA A 152 -5.66 -20.93 -11.94
C ALA A 152 -4.84 -21.66 -10.86
N ALA A 153 -4.04 -20.90 -10.12
CA ALA A 153 -3.28 -21.43 -8.98
C ALA A 153 -4.20 -21.91 -7.85
N LEU A 154 -5.31 -21.23 -7.59
CA LEU A 154 -6.32 -21.70 -6.63
C LEU A 154 -6.91 -23.04 -7.05
N ALA A 155 -7.26 -23.19 -8.34
CA ALA A 155 -7.79 -24.43 -8.88
C ALA A 155 -6.79 -25.60 -8.78
N GLU A 156 -5.51 -25.33 -9.04
CA GLU A 156 -4.43 -26.30 -8.82
C GLU A 156 -4.29 -26.66 -7.35
N GLY A 157 -4.22 -25.67 -6.44
CA GLY A 157 -4.10 -25.86 -5.01
C GLY A 157 -5.22 -26.73 -4.40
N LEU A 158 -6.45 -26.57 -4.89
CA LEU A 158 -7.60 -27.40 -4.52
C LEU A 158 -7.42 -28.84 -5.01
N LYS A 159 -7.02 -29.04 -6.29
CA LYS A 159 -6.81 -30.37 -6.88
C LYS A 159 -5.74 -31.18 -6.16
N ILE A 160 -4.63 -30.55 -5.77
CA ILE A 160 -3.54 -31.23 -5.05
C ILE A 160 -3.78 -31.31 -3.54
N GLY A 161 -4.91 -30.81 -3.04
CA GLY A 161 -5.27 -30.84 -1.61
C GLY A 161 -4.45 -29.87 -0.72
N ARG A 162 -3.70 -28.93 -1.32
CA ARG A 162 -2.97 -27.91 -0.56
C ARG A 162 -3.92 -26.88 0.02
N ILE A 163 -4.96 -26.53 -0.71
CA ILE A 163 -6.04 -25.64 -0.32
C ILE A 163 -7.27 -26.48 0.01
N ALA A 164 -7.85 -26.31 1.19
CA ALA A 164 -9.05 -27.01 1.61
C ALA A 164 -10.34 -26.31 1.17
N GLY A 165 -10.27 -25.01 0.86
CA GLY A 165 -11.41 -24.26 0.36
C GLY A 165 -11.07 -22.86 -0.05
N VAL A 166 -11.89 -22.32 -0.94
CA VAL A 166 -11.79 -20.98 -1.52
C VAL A 166 -13.15 -20.30 -1.50
N ALA A 167 -13.23 -19.08 -1.01
CA ALA A 167 -14.42 -18.25 -1.10
C ALA A 167 -14.09 -16.93 -1.80
N LEU A 168 -14.75 -16.66 -2.92
CA LEU A 168 -14.54 -15.46 -3.72
C LEU A 168 -15.85 -14.69 -3.88
N ASP A 169 -15.77 -13.39 -3.63
CA ASP A 169 -16.82 -12.41 -3.95
C ASP A 169 -16.44 -11.56 -5.17
N VAL A 170 -15.17 -11.61 -5.59
CA VAL A 170 -14.60 -10.77 -6.64
C VAL A 170 -13.74 -11.60 -7.60
N PHE A 171 -13.67 -11.18 -8.87
CA PHE A 171 -13.03 -11.89 -9.96
C PHE A 171 -12.17 -10.97 -10.82
N VAL A 172 -11.25 -11.54 -11.60
CA VAL A 172 -10.37 -10.78 -12.51
C VAL A 172 -11.19 -10.03 -13.56
N GLU A 173 -12.24 -10.67 -14.07
CA GLU A 173 -13.21 -10.07 -15.00
C GLU A 173 -14.58 -10.07 -14.35
N GLU A 174 -15.24 -8.93 -14.31
CA GLU A 174 -16.60 -8.77 -13.77
C GLU A 174 -17.48 -8.02 -14.78
N PRO A 175 -18.71 -8.51 -15.05
CA PRO A 175 -19.39 -9.67 -14.51
C PRO A 175 -18.75 -11.01 -14.89
N CYS A 176 -18.46 -11.86 -13.90
CA CYS A 176 -17.85 -13.16 -14.14
C CYS A 176 -18.92 -14.24 -14.36
N THR A 177 -18.99 -14.77 -15.56
CA THR A 177 -19.90 -15.87 -15.91
C THR A 177 -19.16 -17.19 -16.13
N ASN A 178 -17.84 -17.18 -16.16
CA ASN A 178 -17.00 -18.35 -16.37
C ASN A 178 -15.68 -18.23 -15.59
N SER A 179 -15.41 -19.16 -14.70
CA SER A 179 -14.16 -19.26 -13.95
C SER A 179 -13.75 -20.73 -13.81
N PRO A 180 -12.45 -21.07 -13.84
CA PRO A 180 -11.97 -22.43 -13.61
C PRO A 180 -12.34 -22.99 -12.24
N LEU A 181 -12.81 -22.15 -11.34
CA LEU A 181 -13.21 -22.51 -9.99
C LEU A 181 -14.69 -22.92 -9.88
N PHE A 182 -15.52 -22.52 -10.82
CA PHE A 182 -16.97 -22.78 -10.73
C PHE A 182 -17.26 -24.29 -10.77
N GLY A 183 -18.06 -24.74 -9.79
CA GLY A 183 -18.43 -26.14 -9.64
C GLY A 183 -17.36 -27.04 -8.99
N MET A 184 -16.18 -26.52 -8.67
CA MET A 184 -15.16 -27.29 -7.94
C MET A 184 -15.56 -27.53 -6.48
N PRO A 185 -15.33 -28.74 -5.94
CA PRO A 185 -15.50 -29.00 -4.51
C PRO A 185 -14.64 -28.06 -3.65
N GLY A 186 -15.22 -27.53 -2.56
CA GLY A 186 -14.52 -26.61 -1.67
C GLY A 186 -14.50 -25.16 -2.17
N VAL A 187 -15.23 -24.83 -3.23
CA VAL A 187 -15.36 -23.47 -3.74
C VAL A 187 -16.73 -22.89 -3.42
N LEU A 188 -16.74 -21.65 -2.94
CA LEU A 188 -17.93 -20.83 -2.70
C LEU A 188 -17.74 -19.47 -3.40
N CYS A 189 -18.66 -19.10 -4.28
CA CYS A 189 -18.58 -17.87 -5.05
C CYS A 189 -19.86 -17.05 -4.89
N THR A 190 -19.70 -15.72 -4.83
CA THR A 190 -20.81 -14.75 -4.84
C THR A 190 -20.52 -13.64 -5.86
N PRO A 191 -21.53 -13.03 -6.46
CA PRO A 191 -21.38 -12.06 -7.55
C PRO A 191 -21.19 -10.63 -7.03
N HIS A 192 -20.08 -10.38 -6.32
CA HIS A 192 -19.66 -9.09 -5.78
C HIS A 192 -20.73 -8.45 -4.86
N LEU A 193 -21.08 -9.17 -3.81
CA LEU A 193 -22.13 -8.79 -2.86
C LEU A 193 -21.61 -8.06 -1.62
N GLY A 194 -20.31 -7.82 -1.47
CA GLY A 194 -19.72 -7.23 -0.27
C GLY A 194 -20.38 -5.95 0.20
N ALA A 195 -20.86 -5.10 -0.71
CA ALA A 195 -21.57 -3.85 -0.40
C ALA A 195 -23.08 -3.93 -0.58
N SER A 196 -23.64 -5.11 -0.91
CA SER A 196 -25.05 -5.28 -1.28
C SER A 196 -25.93 -5.57 -0.07
N THR A 197 -26.06 -4.59 0.84
CA THR A 197 -27.00 -4.62 1.98
C THR A 197 -27.83 -3.35 2.01
N GLU A 198 -29.03 -3.42 2.59
CA GLU A 198 -29.92 -2.26 2.75
C GLU A 198 -29.23 -1.15 3.57
N GLU A 199 -28.52 -1.52 4.62
CA GLU A 199 -27.82 -0.59 5.51
C GLU A 199 -26.66 0.10 4.78
N ALA A 200 -25.85 -0.65 4.01
CA ALA A 200 -24.75 -0.06 3.24
C ALA A 200 -25.29 0.90 2.17
N GLN A 201 -26.33 0.51 1.44
CA GLN A 201 -26.99 1.37 0.46
C GLN A 201 -27.59 2.62 1.10
N ALA A 202 -28.28 2.48 2.22
CA ALA A 202 -28.84 3.61 2.97
C ALA A 202 -27.71 4.53 3.50
N GLN A 203 -26.65 3.96 4.07
CA GLN A 203 -25.53 4.73 4.61
C GLN A 203 -24.78 5.50 3.53
N VAL A 204 -24.50 4.87 2.39
CA VAL A 204 -23.89 5.52 1.22
C VAL A 204 -24.76 6.69 0.75
N ALA A 205 -26.08 6.49 0.67
CA ALA A 205 -27.02 7.55 0.27
C ALA A 205 -27.05 8.71 1.28
N VAL A 206 -27.14 8.42 2.58
CA VAL A 206 -27.15 9.45 3.65
C VAL A 206 -25.82 10.22 3.69
N GLU A 207 -24.69 9.52 3.62
CA GLU A 207 -23.36 10.15 3.57
C GLU A 207 -23.23 11.02 2.31
N GLY A 208 -23.64 10.52 1.14
CA GLY A 208 -23.61 11.26 -0.11
C GLY A 208 -24.46 12.53 -0.08
N VAL A 209 -25.69 12.45 0.42
CA VAL A 209 -26.55 13.62 0.61
C VAL A 209 -25.94 14.60 1.61
N GLY A 210 -25.40 14.11 2.73
CA GLY A 210 -24.72 14.95 3.72
C GLY A 210 -23.53 15.72 3.12
N LEU A 211 -22.70 15.07 2.31
CA LEU A 211 -21.59 15.71 1.60
C LEU A 211 -22.08 16.78 0.62
N LEU A 212 -23.16 16.53 -0.11
CA LEU A 212 -23.76 17.50 -1.03
C LEU A 212 -24.34 18.70 -0.28
N VAL A 213 -25.06 18.49 0.81
CA VAL A 213 -25.61 19.57 1.64
C VAL A 213 -24.49 20.42 2.22
N ASP A 214 -23.45 19.81 2.79
CA ASP A 214 -22.30 20.54 3.33
C ASP A 214 -21.62 21.38 2.23
N PHE A 215 -21.42 20.81 1.05
CA PHE A 215 -20.86 21.54 -0.07
C PHE A 215 -21.69 22.73 -0.53
N LEU A 216 -23.00 22.53 -0.68
CA LEU A 216 -23.91 23.58 -1.17
C LEU A 216 -24.16 24.69 -0.15
N THR A 217 -24.11 24.38 1.15
CA THR A 217 -24.41 25.37 2.21
C THR A 217 -23.16 26.06 2.75
N THR A 218 -22.03 25.36 2.82
CA THR A 218 -20.81 25.88 3.45
C THR A 218 -19.61 25.96 2.50
N GLY A 219 -19.70 25.38 1.30
CA GLY A 219 -18.56 25.22 0.39
C GLY A 219 -17.57 24.13 0.83
N ALA A 220 -17.86 23.39 1.90
CA ALA A 220 -16.97 22.35 2.42
C ALA A 220 -16.92 21.15 1.46
N ILE A 221 -15.74 20.82 0.98
CA ILE A 221 -15.50 19.66 0.13
C ILE A 221 -14.82 18.59 0.96
N ARG A 222 -15.49 17.43 1.10
CA ARG A 222 -14.95 16.24 1.76
C ARG A 222 -15.01 15.06 0.81
N HIS A 223 -14.00 14.20 0.83
CA HIS A 223 -13.93 12.99 0.00
C HIS A 223 -14.05 13.27 -1.52
N ALA A 224 -13.59 14.43 -1.99
CA ALA A 224 -13.54 14.72 -3.41
C ALA A 224 -12.46 13.85 -4.09
N VAL A 225 -12.82 13.28 -5.26
CA VAL A 225 -11.93 12.41 -6.04
C VAL A 225 -11.33 13.13 -7.25
N ASN A 226 -11.83 14.31 -7.60
CA ASN A 226 -11.42 15.05 -8.79
C ASN A 226 -11.09 16.53 -8.56
N MET A 227 -11.17 17.01 -7.32
CA MET A 227 -10.87 18.41 -6.99
C MET A 227 -10.31 18.52 -5.58
N SER A 228 -9.33 19.42 -5.43
CA SER A 228 -8.96 19.98 -4.15
C SER A 228 -9.74 21.28 -3.90
N PRO A 229 -10.04 21.64 -2.65
CA PRO A 229 -10.73 22.90 -2.32
C PRO A 229 -9.82 24.13 -2.44
N LEU A 230 -9.18 24.33 -3.57
CA LEU A 230 -8.27 25.43 -3.83
C LEU A 230 -8.77 26.28 -4.99
N ASP A 231 -8.62 27.59 -4.87
CA ASP A 231 -8.77 28.43 -6.03
C ASP A 231 -7.66 28.12 -7.06
N PRO A 232 -7.96 28.17 -8.35
CA PRO A 232 -7.02 27.76 -9.40
C PRO A 232 -5.68 28.49 -9.36
N LYS A 233 -5.64 29.75 -8.94
CA LYS A 233 -4.40 30.57 -8.88
C LYS A 233 -3.48 30.09 -7.76
N THR A 234 -4.05 29.81 -6.60
CA THR A 234 -3.30 29.25 -5.45
C THR A 234 -2.76 27.87 -5.80
N LEU A 235 -3.56 27.03 -6.44
CA LEU A 235 -3.13 25.70 -6.89
C LEU A 235 -1.97 25.80 -7.89
N GLU A 236 -2.05 26.67 -8.88
CA GLU A 236 -0.99 26.89 -9.86
C GLU A 236 0.31 27.36 -9.19
N SER A 237 0.23 28.26 -8.21
CA SER A 237 1.39 28.75 -7.46
C SER A 237 2.04 27.70 -6.54
N LEU A 238 1.29 26.67 -6.14
CA LEU A 238 1.74 25.58 -5.27
C LEU A 238 2.14 24.33 -6.05
N ARG A 239 1.76 24.21 -7.31
CA ARG A 239 1.86 22.99 -8.11
C ARG A 239 3.22 22.31 -8.03
N GLY A 240 4.31 23.06 -8.21
CA GLY A 240 5.66 22.52 -8.11
C GLY A 240 6.00 22.01 -6.70
N HIS A 241 5.55 22.71 -5.65
CA HIS A 241 5.79 22.28 -4.27
C HIS A 241 4.93 21.09 -3.86
N LEU A 242 3.71 20.96 -4.40
CA LEU A 242 2.84 19.80 -4.21
C LEU A 242 3.46 18.55 -4.85
N ASP A 243 3.94 18.68 -6.08
CA ASP A 243 4.65 17.61 -6.78
C ASP A 243 5.92 17.18 -6.02
N LEU A 244 6.72 18.16 -5.56
CA LEU A 244 7.91 17.90 -4.75
C LEU A 244 7.56 17.13 -3.46
N ALA A 245 6.57 17.60 -2.70
CA ALA A 245 6.14 16.97 -1.45
C ALA A 245 5.65 15.53 -1.69
N TYR A 246 4.82 15.33 -2.71
CA TYR A 246 4.32 14.01 -3.10
C TYR A 246 5.46 13.04 -3.45
N ARG A 247 6.43 13.49 -4.27
CA ARG A 247 7.58 12.65 -4.66
C ARG A 247 8.49 12.31 -3.49
N LEU A 248 8.66 13.22 -2.53
CA LEU A 248 9.38 12.95 -1.28
C LEU A 248 8.66 11.89 -0.42
N GLY A 249 7.34 11.93 -0.37
CA GLY A 249 6.53 10.89 0.28
C GLY A 249 6.73 9.53 -0.35
N ARG A 250 6.61 9.43 -1.67
CA ARG A 250 6.85 8.19 -2.44
C ARG A 250 8.28 7.67 -2.30
N LEU A 251 9.26 8.56 -2.31
CA LEU A 251 10.67 8.19 -2.11
C LEU A 251 10.86 7.54 -0.74
N LEU A 252 10.41 8.19 0.32
CA LEU A 252 10.59 7.70 1.68
C LEU A 252 9.81 6.41 1.92
N ALA A 253 8.59 6.27 1.38
CA ALA A 253 7.82 5.03 1.46
C ALA A 253 8.59 3.80 0.95
N GLN A 254 9.39 3.97 -0.11
CA GLN A 254 10.15 2.90 -0.74
C GLN A 254 11.55 2.70 -0.14
N LEU A 255 12.06 3.69 0.61
CA LEU A 255 13.39 3.61 1.23
C LEU A 255 13.37 3.03 2.64
N VAL A 256 12.27 3.15 3.37
CA VAL A 256 12.16 2.68 4.76
C VAL A 256 11.89 1.19 4.85
N ARG A 257 12.33 0.60 5.97
CA ARG A 257 11.95 -0.75 6.39
C ARG A 257 11.10 -0.65 7.65
N GLY A 258 10.20 -1.59 7.83
CA GLY A 258 9.32 -1.63 8.99
C GLY A 258 8.09 -0.74 8.86
N SER A 259 7.28 -0.68 9.91
CA SER A 259 6.00 0.02 9.92
C SER A 259 6.17 1.50 10.29
N PRO A 260 5.67 2.44 9.48
CA PRO A 260 5.69 3.87 9.79
C PRO A 260 5.00 4.19 11.12
N LYS A 261 5.61 5.07 11.92
CA LYS A 261 5.05 5.57 13.19
C LYS A 261 4.87 7.07 13.18
N ARG A 262 5.82 7.77 12.58
CA ARG A 262 5.84 9.24 12.60
C ARG A 262 6.47 9.81 11.35
N CYS A 263 5.79 10.79 10.78
CA CYS A 263 6.29 11.66 9.72
C CYS A 263 6.53 13.06 10.29
N GLU A 264 7.70 13.62 10.06
CA GLU A 264 8.01 14.98 10.42
C GLU A 264 8.46 15.75 9.18
N ILE A 265 7.74 16.83 8.84
CA ILE A 265 7.99 17.62 7.64
C ILE A 265 8.43 19.03 8.07
N HIS A 266 9.56 19.46 7.55
CA HIS A 266 10.12 20.79 7.80
C HIS A 266 10.03 21.61 6.52
N TYR A 267 9.34 22.71 6.59
CA TYR A 267 9.24 23.73 5.53
C TYR A 267 10.14 24.90 5.86
N ARG A 268 11.04 25.24 4.96
CA ARG A 268 12.01 26.32 5.17
C ARG A 268 12.04 27.30 4.00
N GLY A 269 12.16 28.62 4.33
CA GLY A 269 12.19 29.69 3.33
C GLY A 269 10.81 30.07 2.83
N GLU A 270 10.69 30.41 1.55
CA GLU A 270 9.44 30.91 0.96
C GLU A 270 8.27 29.92 1.05
N VAL A 271 8.56 28.62 1.01
CA VAL A 271 7.55 27.57 1.11
C VAL A 271 6.88 27.54 2.49
N ALA A 272 7.57 27.97 3.55
CA ALA A 272 7.01 28.03 4.89
C ALA A 272 5.90 29.11 5.05
N GLY A 273 5.83 30.06 4.15
CA GLY A 273 4.76 31.07 4.08
C GLY A 273 3.57 30.66 3.21
N LYS A 274 3.62 29.48 2.59
CA LYS A 274 2.54 28.96 1.73
C LYS A 274 1.56 28.09 2.52
N ASN A 275 0.56 27.51 1.86
CA ASN A 275 -0.37 26.56 2.47
C ASN A 275 0.32 25.18 2.70
N THR A 276 1.05 25.08 3.81
CA THR A 276 1.82 23.87 4.14
C THR A 276 0.95 22.64 4.43
N LYS A 277 -0.28 22.84 4.91
CA LYS A 277 -1.21 21.70 5.11
C LYS A 277 -1.46 20.92 3.81
N LEU A 278 -1.58 21.64 2.69
CA LEU A 278 -1.74 20.98 1.39
C LEU A 278 -0.47 20.24 0.95
N LEU A 279 0.70 20.79 1.27
CA LEU A 279 1.97 20.17 0.96
C LEU A 279 2.17 18.91 1.81
N SER A 280 1.78 18.96 3.09
CA SER A 280 1.79 17.78 3.97
C SER A 280 0.79 16.73 3.53
N ALA A 281 -0.39 17.14 3.06
CA ALA A 281 -1.35 16.23 2.48
C ALA A 281 -0.83 15.57 1.19
N ALA A 282 -0.14 16.32 0.33
CA ALA A 282 0.50 15.79 -0.87
C ALA A 282 1.63 14.80 -0.52
N PHE A 283 2.44 15.10 0.49
CA PHE A 283 3.45 14.16 1.01
C PHE A 283 2.80 12.87 1.52
N ALA A 284 1.73 13.01 2.31
CA ALA A 284 0.98 11.87 2.83
C ALA A 284 0.35 11.02 1.70
N CYS A 285 -0.12 11.65 0.62
CA CYS A 285 -0.56 10.93 -0.59
C CYS A 285 0.57 10.07 -1.14
N GLY A 286 1.74 10.66 -1.37
CA GLY A 286 2.89 9.93 -1.90
C GLY A 286 3.36 8.79 -0.98
N LEU A 287 3.25 8.98 0.34
CA LEU A 287 3.60 7.96 1.33
C LEU A 287 2.63 6.77 1.31
N LEU A 288 1.34 7.03 1.11
CA LEU A 288 0.27 6.03 1.29
C LEU A 288 -0.23 5.39 -0.01
N GLU A 289 0.02 6.00 -1.16
CA GLU A 289 -0.62 5.63 -2.43
C GLU A 289 -0.39 4.17 -2.84
N SER A 290 0.80 3.63 -2.63
CA SER A 290 1.09 2.23 -2.95
C SER A 290 0.54 1.22 -1.94
N ALA A 291 -0.03 1.71 -0.84
CA ALA A 291 -0.38 0.93 0.33
C ALA A 291 -1.87 0.75 0.55
N LEU A 292 -2.71 1.50 -0.14
CA LEU A 292 -4.14 1.58 0.15
C LEU A 292 -5.01 1.18 -1.03
N VAL A 293 -6.13 0.50 -0.72
CA VAL A 293 -7.23 0.20 -1.68
C VAL A 293 -7.95 1.47 -2.10
N GLU A 294 -8.02 2.43 -1.18
CA GLU A 294 -8.73 3.67 -1.35
C GLU A 294 -7.87 4.64 -2.17
N ASP A 295 -8.48 5.34 -3.11
CA ASP A 295 -7.79 6.44 -3.78
C ASP A 295 -7.34 7.47 -2.76
N VAL A 296 -6.04 7.55 -2.54
CA VAL A 296 -5.43 8.52 -1.65
C VAL A 296 -5.32 9.86 -2.38
N ASN A 297 -5.87 10.89 -1.77
CA ASN A 297 -5.79 12.24 -2.28
C ASN A 297 -5.52 13.23 -1.14
N ILE A 298 -5.23 14.48 -1.48
CA ILE A 298 -4.88 15.51 -0.50
C ILE A 298 -5.99 15.82 0.52
N VAL A 299 -7.22 15.33 0.31
CA VAL A 299 -8.34 15.56 1.22
C VAL A 299 -8.41 14.49 2.31
N ASN A 300 -8.10 13.22 1.96
CA ASN A 300 -8.24 12.10 2.89
C ASN A 300 -6.91 11.61 3.49
N SER A 301 -5.77 12.00 2.93
CA SER A 301 -4.46 11.47 3.30
C SER A 301 -4.09 11.63 4.78
N GLU A 302 -4.37 12.79 5.38
CA GLU A 302 -4.09 13.01 6.82
C GLU A 302 -4.97 12.15 7.73
N VAL A 303 -6.24 11.96 7.35
CA VAL A 303 -7.16 11.09 8.09
C VAL A 303 -6.66 9.66 8.02
N LEU A 304 -6.24 9.21 6.84
CA LEU A 304 -5.72 7.87 6.61
C LEU A 304 -4.41 7.62 7.38
N LEU A 305 -3.50 8.61 7.47
CA LEU A 305 -2.32 8.51 8.33
C LEU A 305 -2.71 8.29 9.79
N ARG A 306 -3.64 9.11 10.31
CA ARG A 306 -4.09 9.03 11.70
C ARG A 306 -4.79 7.71 12.02
N GLU A 307 -5.66 7.22 11.13
CA GLU A 307 -6.33 5.92 11.28
C GLU A 307 -5.32 4.76 11.35
N ARG A 308 -4.15 4.93 10.74
CA ARG A 308 -3.05 3.96 10.77
C ARG A 308 -2.08 4.14 11.93
N GLY A 309 -2.35 5.10 12.81
CA GLY A 309 -1.48 5.41 13.95
C GLY A 309 -0.17 6.09 13.55
N ILE A 310 -0.12 6.71 12.36
CA ILE A 310 1.05 7.45 11.89
C ILE A 310 0.87 8.92 12.26
N GLU A 311 1.73 9.43 13.13
CA GLU A 311 1.75 10.84 13.53
C GLU A 311 2.35 11.69 12.41
N LEU A 312 1.69 12.79 12.04
CA LEU A 312 2.21 13.80 11.12
C LEU A 312 2.50 15.08 11.86
N VAL A 313 3.74 15.55 11.82
CA VAL A 313 4.22 16.77 12.48
C VAL A 313 4.80 17.72 11.46
N GLU A 314 4.38 18.99 11.52
CA GLU A 314 4.92 20.06 10.66
C GLU A 314 5.80 21.00 11.48
N GLN A 315 6.91 21.42 10.90
CA GLN A 315 7.76 22.49 11.43
C GLN A 315 8.00 23.54 10.35
N LEU A 316 7.79 24.81 10.73
CA LEU A 316 7.91 25.94 9.83
C LEU A 316 9.10 26.81 10.24
N ARG A 317 9.96 27.13 9.28
CA ARG A 317 11.09 28.06 9.46
C ARG A 317 11.15 29.05 8.31
N GLN A 318 11.06 30.35 8.60
CA GLN A 318 11.09 31.40 7.58
C GLN A 318 12.53 31.81 7.21
N ASP A 319 13.54 31.38 7.97
CA ASP A 319 14.93 31.68 7.66
C ASP A 319 15.33 31.07 6.30
N ARG A 320 15.97 31.86 5.45
CA ARG A 320 16.51 31.40 4.17
C ARG A 320 17.82 30.66 4.43
N GLY A 321 17.93 29.46 3.88
CA GLY A 321 19.17 28.67 3.88
C GLY A 321 19.89 28.76 2.53
N ALA A 322 20.49 27.66 2.11
CA ALA A 322 21.12 27.55 0.81
C ALA A 322 20.11 27.56 -0.36
N PHE A 323 18.83 27.34 -0.08
CA PHE A 323 17.75 27.30 -1.08
C PHE A 323 16.66 28.28 -0.70
N ASN A 324 16.00 28.91 -1.68
CA ASN A 324 14.87 29.82 -1.46
C ASN A 324 13.69 29.09 -0.80
N SER A 325 13.48 27.83 -1.17
CA SER A 325 12.48 26.94 -0.58
C SER A 325 13.09 25.56 -0.40
N LEU A 326 12.88 24.94 0.77
CA LEU A 326 13.30 23.59 1.06
C LEU A 326 12.18 22.84 1.78
N ILE A 327 11.84 21.65 1.28
CA ILE A 327 10.98 20.69 1.96
C ILE A 327 11.89 19.54 2.42
N SER A 328 11.95 19.30 3.71
CA SER A 328 12.67 18.17 4.30
C SER A 328 11.69 17.30 5.07
N ALA A 329 11.69 16.02 4.81
CA ALA A 329 10.81 15.07 5.47
C ALA A 329 11.62 13.97 6.15
N GLN A 330 11.16 13.55 7.31
CA GLN A 330 11.69 12.42 8.06
C GLN A 330 10.57 11.44 8.32
N LEU A 331 10.83 10.16 8.01
CA LEU A 331 9.93 9.05 8.26
C LEU A 331 10.58 8.10 9.26
N ALA A 332 9.99 8.01 10.45
CA ALA A 332 10.40 7.07 11.49
C ALA A 332 9.49 5.85 11.46
N THR A 333 10.11 4.68 11.44
CA THR A 333 9.46 3.37 11.54
C THR A 333 9.86 2.70 12.86
N ASP A 334 9.36 1.51 13.11
CA ASP A 334 9.81 0.67 14.23
C ASP A 334 11.23 0.09 14.04
N ALA A 335 11.77 0.13 12.82
CA ALA A 335 13.07 -0.43 12.47
C ALA A 335 14.16 0.63 12.24
N GLU A 336 13.82 1.74 11.63
CA GLU A 336 14.78 2.79 11.23
C GLU A 336 14.11 4.16 11.05
N THR A 337 14.94 5.17 10.89
CA THR A 337 14.50 6.52 10.53
C THR A 337 15.25 6.94 9.28
N ARG A 338 14.52 7.39 8.26
CA ARG A 338 15.09 7.91 7.02
C ARG A 338 14.66 9.36 6.82
N ARG A 339 15.51 10.13 6.18
CA ARG A 339 15.28 11.54 5.87
C ARG A 339 15.55 11.81 4.40
N ALA A 340 14.72 12.65 3.78
CA ALA A 340 14.99 13.19 2.46
C ALA A 340 14.63 14.68 2.42
N ALA A 341 15.35 15.44 1.62
CA ALA A 341 15.03 16.84 1.40
C ALA A 341 15.10 17.18 -0.09
N GLY A 342 14.18 18.03 -0.51
CA GLY A 342 14.09 18.47 -1.90
C GLY A 342 13.79 19.97 -2.02
N THR A 343 14.10 20.50 -3.18
CA THR A 343 13.85 21.89 -3.57
C THR A 343 13.35 21.95 -5.01
N LEU A 344 12.94 23.14 -5.45
CA LEU A 344 12.60 23.37 -6.85
C LEU A 344 13.71 24.19 -7.53
N PHE A 345 14.14 23.74 -8.71
CA PHE A 345 14.92 24.54 -9.63
C PHE A 345 13.95 25.22 -10.60
N GLY A 346 14.03 26.56 -10.66
CA GLY A 346 12.96 27.34 -11.28
C GLY A 346 11.65 27.15 -10.51
N ASN A 347 10.52 27.04 -11.24
CA ASN A 347 9.21 26.93 -10.60
C ASN A 347 8.69 25.49 -10.50
N ASN A 348 9.19 24.55 -11.34
CA ASN A 348 8.55 23.26 -11.53
C ASN A 348 9.52 22.07 -11.71
N MET A 349 10.80 22.21 -11.37
CA MET A 349 11.75 21.11 -11.49
C MET A 349 12.14 20.57 -10.09
N PRO A 350 11.51 19.51 -9.59
CA PRO A 350 11.88 18.91 -8.32
C PRO A 350 13.30 18.36 -8.35
N ARG A 351 14.06 18.66 -7.29
CA ARG A 351 15.41 18.13 -7.06
C ARG A 351 15.51 17.55 -5.67
N LEU A 352 16.07 16.36 -5.62
CA LEU A 352 16.50 15.76 -4.37
C LEU A 352 17.84 16.36 -3.99
N VAL A 353 17.95 16.94 -2.80
CA VAL A 353 19.16 17.64 -2.34
C VAL A 353 19.78 17.03 -1.09
N GLN A 354 19.10 16.07 -0.46
CA GLN A 354 19.62 15.35 0.70
C GLN A 354 18.92 13.99 0.85
N ILE A 355 19.68 12.99 1.22
CA ILE A 355 19.20 11.71 1.80
C ILE A 355 19.98 11.49 3.09
N ASP A 356 19.27 11.28 4.18
CA ASP A 356 19.79 11.14 5.54
C ASP A 356 20.75 12.31 5.87
N GLU A 357 22.02 12.03 6.22
CA GLU A 357 23.04 13.06 6.48
C GLU A 357 23.78 13.55 5.21
N HIS A 358 23.56 12.90 4.06
CA HIS A 358 24.34 13.16 2.85
C HIS A 358 23.65 14.15 1.92
N ARG A 359 24.35 15.27 1.64
CA ARG A 359 23.92 16.23 0.62
C ARG A 359 24.34 15.76 -0.76
N LEU A 360 23.45 15.90 -1.71
CA LEU A 360 23.65 15.51 -3.12
C LEU A 360 22.73 16.37 -4.01
N GLU A 361 22.73 16.15 -5.31
CA GLU A 361 21.77 16.73 -6.23
C GLU A 361 21.39 15.69 -7.27
N ALA A 362 20.11 15.27 -7.27
CA ALA A 362 19.59 14.29 -8.21
C ALA A 362 18.20 14.71 -8.72
N TYR A 363 17.82 14.20 -9.90
CA TYR A 363 16.45 14.29 -10.38
C TYR A 363 15.53 13.50 -9.43
N LEU A 364 14.37 14.07 -9.13
CA LEU A 364 13.39 13.39 -8.27
C LEU A 364 12.23 12.88 -9.14
N ASP A 365 12.55 12.08 -10.15
CA ASP A 365 11.59 11.52 -11.11
C ASP A 365 12.10 10.21 -11.72
N GLY A 366 11.18 9.44 -12.32
CA GLY A 366 11.49 8.19 -13.01
C GLY A 366 11.99 7.10 -12.08
N VAL A 367 12.90 6.28 -12.58
CA VAL A 367 13.48 5.17 -11.84
C VAL A 367 14.80 5.58 -11.20
N LEU A 368 14.88 5.48 -9.87
CA LEU A 368 16.11 5.78 -9.14
C LEU A 368 16.66 4.51 -8.51
N LEU A 369 17.99 4.34 -8.56
CA LEU A 369 18.69 3.46 -7.65
C LEU A 369 19.31 4.30 -6.54
N VAL A 370 18.89 4.08 -5.29
CA VAL A 370 19.50 4.67 -4.09
C VAL A 370 20.34 3.60 -3.41
N PHE A 371 21.63 3.84 -3.25
CA PHE A 371 22.52 2.89 -2.59
C PHE A 371 23.44 3.58 -1.60
N THR A 372 23.70 2.90 -0.48
CA THR A 372 24.65 3.35 0.54
C THR A 372 25.92 2.52 0.44
N HIS A 373 27.07 3.19 0.59
CA HIS A 373 28.36 2.54 0.45
C HIS A 373 29.42 3.18 1.36
N THR A 374 30.54 2.49 1.53
CA THR A 374 31.76 3.11 2.08
C THR A 374 32.41 3.98 0.99
N ASP A 375 32.82 5.20 1.35
CA ASP A 375 33.45 6.15 0.42
C ASP A 375 34.89 5.73 0.09
N VAL A 376 35.05 4.81 -0.85
CA VAL A 376 36.33 4.30 -1.33
C VAL A 376 36.48 4.49 -2.84
N PRO A 377 37.71 4.64 -3.35
CA PRO A 377 37.97 4.75 -4.79
C PRO A 377 37.39 3.55 -5.56
N GLY A 378 36.82 3.81 -6.73
CA GLY A 378 36.33 2.78 -7.65
C GLY A 378 34.89 2.38 -7.52
N ILE A 379 34.17 2.78 -6.48
CA ILE A 379 32.72 2.42 -6.27
C ILE A 379 31.87 2.84 -7.47
N ILE A 380 31.99 4.09 -7.91
CA ILE A 380 31.22 4.63 -9.04
C ILE A 380 31.50 3.83 -10.31
N GLY A 381 32.77 3.57 -10.59
CA GLY A 381 33.19 2.76 -11.74
C GLY A 381 32.63 1.34 -11.70
N ARG A 382 32.62 0.71 -10.53
CA ARG A 382 32.07 -0.64 -10.32
C ARG A 382 30.57 -0.69 -10.59
N VAL A 383 29.81 0.22 -10.01
CA VAL A 383 28.36 0.29 -10.22
C VAL A 383 28.05 0.58 -11.70
N GLY A 384 28.75 1.54 -12.31
CA GLY A 384 28.61 1.85 -13.74
C GLY A 384 28.94 0.68 -14.64
N THR A 385 30.02 -0.09 -14.33
CA THR A 385 30.39 -1.29 -15.09
C THR A 385 29.32 -2.38 -14.98
N ILE A 386 28.79 -2.64 -13.79
CA ILE A 386 27.68 -3.61 -13.58
C ILE A 386 26.48 -3.24 -14.44
N PHE A 387 26.04 -1.99 -14.39
CA PHE A 387 24.89 -1.56 -15.18
C PHE A 387 25.16 -1.60 -16.69
N GLY A 388 26.36 -1.20 -17.13
CA GLY A 388 26.75 -1.31 -18.54
C GLY A 388 26.72 -2.75 -19.05
N GLN A 389 27.21 -3.73 -18.25
CA GLN A 389 27.16 -5.16 -18.59
C GLN A 389 25.74 -5.71 -18.72
N HIS A 390 24.78 -5.10 -18.02
CA HIS A 390 23.36 -5.47 -18.07
C HIS A 390 22.52 -4.56 -19.00
N HIS A 391 23.16 -3.74 -19.82
CA HIS A 391 22.51 -2.81 -20.75
C HIS A 391 21.57 -1.81 -20.09
N VAL A 392 21.85 -1.42 -18.85
CA VAL A 392 21.09 -0.39 -18.12
C VAL A 392 21.78 0.95 -18.32
N ASN A 393 21.07 1.92 -18.90
CA ASN A 393 21.58 3.27 -19.06
C ASN A 393 21.37 4.12 -17.79
N ILE A 394 22.40 4.90 -17.44
CA ILE A 394 22.40 5.83 -16.32
C ILE A 394 22.26 7.24 -16.90
N ALA A 395 21.10 7.89 -16.69
CA ALA A 395 20.83 9.24 -17.16
C ALA A 395 21.54 10.31 -16.32
N GLN A 396 21.59 10.09 -15.00
CA GLN A 396 22.29 10.96 -14.04
C GLN A 396 22.86 10.14 -12.89
N MET A 397 23.96 10.61 -12.30
CA MET A 397 24.55 10.09 -11.07
C MET A 397 24.88 11.23 -10.12
N ALA A 398 24.48 11.06 -8.86
CA ALA A 398 24.85 11.94 -7.77
C ALA A 398 25.40 11.12 -6.60
N VAL A 399 26.45 11.65 -5.93
CA VAL A 399 27.03 11.02 -4.74
C VAL A 399 27.15 12.07 -3.65
N GLY A 400 26.50 11.80 -2.52
CA GLY A 400 26.64 12.57 -1.28
C GLY A 400 27.52 11.83 -0.30
N ARG A 401 28.45 12.54 0.35
CA ARG A 401 29.33 11.99 1.38
C ARG A 401 29.45 12.92 2.57
N GLY A 402 29.67 12.37 3.75
CA GLY A 402 30.03 13.13 4.94
C GLY A 402 31.53 13.38 4.99
N THR A 403 32.28 12.43 5.55
CA THR A 403 33.75 12.46 5.64
C THR A 403 34.37 11.51 4.63
N PRO A 404 35.54 11.82 4.06
CA PRO A 404 36.27 10.87 3.21
C PRO A 404 36.52 9.53 3.91
N GLY A 405 36.26 8.42 3.21
CA GLY A 405 36.36 7.06 3.77
C GLY A 405 35.18 6.63 4.66
N GLY A 406 34.23 7.52 4.93
CA GLY A 406 33.04 7.25 5.75
C GLY A 406 31.87 6.67 4.95
N SER A 407 30.67 6.89 5.46
CA SER A 407 29.43 6.53 4.74
C SER A 407 29.15 7.52 3.62
N ALA A 408 28.64 7.02 2.50
CA ALA A 408 28.20 7.81 1.37
C ALA A 408 26.89 7.23 0.79
N THR A 409 26.14 8.08 0.10
CA THR A 409 24.91 7.69 -0.60
C THR A 409 25.04 8.06 -2.07
N GLY A 410 24.86 7.07 -2.94
CA GLY A 410 24.75 7.27 -4.38
C GLY A 410 23.29 7.22 -4.81
N VAL A 411 22.94 8.10 -5.74
CA VAL A 411 21.63 8.11 -6.43
C VAL A 411 21.90 8.08 -7.93
N LEU A 412 21.34 7.10 -8.61
CA LEU A 412 21.35 7.02 -10.07
C LEU A 412 19.93 7.19 -10.58
N ASN A 413 19.76 8.07 -11.57
CA ASN A 413 18.55 8.08 -12.38
C ASN A 413 18.78 7.14 -13.57
N LEU A 414 17.89 6.18 -13.74
CA LEU A 414 17.96 5.13 -14.77
C LEU A 414 16.87 5.36 -15.81
N ASP A 415 17.13 4.98 -17.07
CA ASP A 415 16.14 5.09 -18.16
C ASP A 415 14.99 4.07 -17.99
N GLY A 416 15.14 3.08 -17.12
CA GLY A 416 14.12 2.06 -16.84
C GLY A 416 14.51 1.19 -15.64
N GLU A 417 13.63 0.28 -15.29
CA GLU A 417 13.84 -0.64 -14.18
C GLU A 417 15.00 -1.60 -14.46
N PRO A 418 16.00 -1.68 -13.58
CA PRO A 418 17.14 -2.57 -13.81
C PRO A 418 16.74 -4.03 -13.65
N PRO A 419 17.28 -4.96 -14.48
CA PRO A 419 17.07 -6.38 -14.30
C PRO A 419 17.50 -6.84 -12.90
N ALA A 420 16.80 -7.82 -12.33
CA ALA A 420 17.12 -8.38 -11.02
C ALA A 420 18.58 -8.84 -10.91
N ALA A 421 19.18 -9.36 -11.99
CA ALA A 421 20.58 -9.75 -12.03
C ALA A 421 21.53 -8.56 -11.81
N ALA A 422 21.26 -7.40 -12.43
CA ALA A 422 22.04 -6.18 -12.23
C ALA A 422 21.94 -5.69 -10.78
N LEU A 423 20.72 -5.64 -10.24
CA LEU A 423 20.49 -5.21 -8.87
C LEU A 423 21.17 -6.13 -7.85
N ASN A 424 21.10 -7.45 -8.06
CA ASN A 424 21.77 -8.42 -7.19
C ASN A 424 23.32 -8.29 -7.28
N ALA A 425 23.85 -8.05 -8.47
CA ALA A 425 25.28 -7.80 -8.65
C ALA A 425 25.75 -6.53 -7.91
N VAL A 426 24.95 -5.44 -7.96
CA VAL A 426 25.23 -4.24 -7.17
C VAL A 426 25.16 -4.52 -5.68
N ARG A 427 24.12 -5.20 -5.20
CA ARG A 427 23.95 -5.54 -3.77
C ARG A 427 25.06 -6.44 -3.23
N SER A 428 25.63 -7.27 -4.07
CA SER A 428 26.74 -8.18 -3.71
C SER A 428 28.13 -7.56 -3.88
N ALA A 429 28.20 -6.34 -4.43
CA ALA A 429 29.48 -5.69 -4.67
C ALA A 429 30.11 -5.25 -3.34
N PRO A 430 31.46 -5.44 -3.17
CA PRO A 430 32.15 -4.98 -1.98
C PRO A 430 31.91 -3.49 -1.71
N ASP A 431 31.83 -3.14 -0.43
CA ASP A 431 31.61 -1.79 0.07
C ASP A 431 30.20 -1.20 -0.18
N ILE A 432 29.30 -1.88 -0.89
CA ILE A 432 27.89 -1.53 -0.98
C ILE A 432 27.16 -2.11 0.23
N LYS A 433 26.47 -1.27 0.99
CA LYS A 433 25.72 -1.67 2.19
C LYS A 433 24.25 -1.96 1.89
N THR A 434 23.64 -1.07 1.11
CA THR A 434 22.24 -1.21 0.67
C THR A 434 22.11 -0.75 -0.77
N ALA A 435 21.14 -1.31 -1.51
CA ALA A 435 20.73 -0.81 -2.82
C ALA A 435 19.23 -1.05 -3.01
N THR A 436 18.49 0.03 -3.21
CA THR A 436 17.02 0.05 -3.35
C THR A 436 16.66 0.75 -4.65
N VAL A 437 15.80 0.12 -5.44
CA VAL A 437 15.17 0.77 -6.60
C VAL A 437 13.95 1.50 -6.11
N VAL A 438 13.79 2.75 -6.52
CA VAL A 438 12.66 3.61 -6.21
C VAL A 438 11.99 4.02 -7.51
N GLN A 439 10.68 3.88 -7.58
CA GLN A 439 9.89 4.28 -8.74
C GLN A 439 9.07 5.53 -8.42
N LEU A 440 9.36 6.60 -9.15
CA LEU A 440 8.65 7.87 -9.08
C LEU A 440 7.94 8.16 -10.42
N PRO A 441 6.92 9.03 -10.43
CA PRO A 441 6.35 9.48 -11.69
C PRO A 441 7.41 10.08 -12.61
N PRO A 442 7.33 9.88 -13.93
CA PRO A 442 8.22 10.53 -14.89
C PRO A 442 8.23 12.06 -14.74
N ALA A 443 9.25 12.72 -15.30
CA ALA A 443 9.34 14.17 -15.30
C ALA A 443 8.09 14.80 -15.93
N GLY A 444 7.50 15.79 -15.26
CA GLY A 444 6.30 16.50 -15.70
C GLY A 444 4.98 15.72 -15.57
N GLN A 445 5.01 14.46 -15.23
CA GLN A 445 3.79 13.70 -14.92
C GLN A 445 3.39 13.95 -13.46
N LEU A 446 2.18 14.46 -13.29
CA LEU A 446 1.60 14.77 -11.99
C LEU A 446 0.63 13.67 -11.57
N PRO A 447 0.43 13.45 -10.26
CA PRO A 447 -0.62 12.55 -9.78
C PRO A 447 -2.00 13.05 -10.25
N GLY A 448 -2.96 12.11 -10.43
CA GLY A 448 -4.27 12.42 -11.01
C GLY A 448 -5.05 13.52 -10.27
N TRP A 449 -4.88 13.62 -8.96
CA TRP A 449 -5.50 14.67 -8.14
C TRP A 449 -4.85 16.05 -8.28
N LEU A 450 -3.71 16.18 -8.97
CA LEU A 450 -2.98 17.43 -9.22
C LEU A 450 -3.00 17.83 -10.71
N GLN A 451 -3.53 16.96 -11.58
CA GLN A 451 -3.74 17.27 -12.99
C GLN A 451 -4.94 18.18 -13.15
#